data_8f6ce760816b5edab2ebb9058c656e9c
#
_entry.id   8f6ce760816b5edab2ebb9058c656e9c
#
_cell.length_a   1.000
_cell.length_b   1.000
_cell.length_c   1.000
_cell.angle_alpha   90.00
_cell.angle_beta   90.00
_cell.angle_gamma   90.00
#
_symmetry.space_group_name_H-M   'P 1'
#
loop_
_entity.id
_entity.type
_entity.pdbx_description
1 polymer ?
#
loop_
_entity_poly.entity_id
_entity_poly.type
_entity_poly.pdbx_seq_one_letter_code
_entity_poly.pdbx_strand_id
1 'polypeptide(L)'
;MKNLLFISILFTLIMALAACGGEETAQQADEVVDDGIRTIEIIGTDDMKFVVRGAEEGLRTGGQAGQYVLLDAIEAEPGEELRIRLTTISNLPPTAMSHNLAIVDLGTDVDAFARASITARDNEYIAPDFEDRVIITTRMLGNGETDTITFTVPDQTGDYDYICTFPGHFAGGMVGKLIVQ
;
A
#
# COMPACT_ATOMS: atom_id res chain seq x y z
N MET A 1 13.67 -81.00 35.45
CA MET A 1 12.74 -80.68 36.52
C MET A 1 13.16 -79.35 37.11
N LYS A 2 12.30 -78.36 37.13
CA LYS A 2 12.38 -77.01 37.65
C LYS A 2 12.70 -75.97 36.58
N ASN A 3 11.61 -75.44 36.03
CA ASN A 3 11.55 -74.23 35.24
C ASN A 3 11.81 -73.04 36.15
N LEU A 4 12.68 -72.14 35.73
CA LEU A 4 12.84 -70.84 36.36
C LEU A 4 12.47 -69.76 35.34
N LEU A 5 11.34 -69.13 35.65
CA LEU A 5 10.78 -67.97 34.88
C LEU A 5 11.67 -66.75 35.18
N PHE A 6 12.28 -66.16 34.17
CA PHE A 6 12.88 -64.85 34.28
C PHE A 6 11.87 -63.80 33.72
N ILE A 7 11.30 -62.99 34.60
CA ILE A 7 10.51 -61.83 34.27
C ILE A 7 11.49 -60.67 34.01
N SER A 8 11.59 -60.26 32.75
CA SER A 8 12.37 -59.09 32.34
C SER A 8 11.46 -57.88 32.39
N ILE A 9 11.68 -56.97 33.34
CA ILE A 9 10.99 -55.69 33.46
C ILE A 9 11.70 -54.72 32.51
N LEU A 10 11.02 -54.39 31.39
CA LEU A 10 11.47 -53.37 30.44
C LEU A 10 11.02 -52.00 30.95
N PHE A 11 11.96 -51.21 31.44
CA PHE A 11 11.75 -49.83 31.88
C PHE A 11 11.76 -48.91 30.63
N THR A 12 10.58 -48.53 30.15
CA THR A 12 10.46 -47.61 29.06
C THR A 12 10.60 -46.18 29.59
N LEU A 13 11.75 -45.57 29.29
CA LEU A 13 12.03 -44.15 29.54
C LEU A 13 11.32 -43.29 28.49
N ILE A 14 10.24 -42.62 28.87
CA ILE A 14 9.54 -41.64 28.01
C ILE A 14 10.34 -40.35 28.11
N MET A 15 11.06 -40.01 27.03
CA MET A 15 11.71 -38.73 26.85
C MET A 15 10.66 -37.74 26.33
N ALA A 16 10.18 -36.82 27.17
CA ALA A 16 9.33 -35.72 26.75
C ALA A 16 10.22 -34.68 26.03
N LEU A 17 10.11 -34.62 24.71
CA LEU A 17 10.65 -33.50 23.94
C LEU A 17 9.70 -32.30 24.12
N ALA A 18 10.16 -31.32 24.89
CA ALA A 18 9.56 -29.99 24.89
C ALA A 18 9.86 -29.32 23.53
N ALA A 19 8.92 -29.36 22.61
CA ALA A 19 8.96 -28.55 21.42
C ALA A 19 8.68 -27.11 21.84
N CYS A 20 9.70 -26.23 21.83
CA CYS A 20 9.51 -24.80 21.78
C CYS A 20 8.86 -24.49 20.43
N GLY A 21 7.55 -24.27 20.45
CA GLY A 21 6.83 -23.66 19.32
C GLY A 21 7.25 -22.21 19.23
N GLY A 22 8.14 -21.87 18.27
CA GLY A 22 8.27 -20.53 17.78
C GLY A 22 6.96 -20.21 17.05
N GLU A 23 6.23 -19.20 17.50
CA GLU A 23 5.18 -18.59 16.71
C GLU A 23 5.84 -17.92 15.48
N GLU A 24 5.89 -18.66 14.38
CA GLU A 24 6.01 -18.04 13.07
C GLU A 24 4.70 -17.26 12.87
N THR A 25 4.78 -15.93 12.99
CA THR A 25 3.78 -15.05 12.43
C THR A 25 3.74 -15.29 10.94
N ALA A 26 2.84 -16.17 10.51
CA ALA A 26 2.49 -16.30 9.10
C ALA A 26 2.02 -14.92 8.64
N GLN A 27 2.85 -14.25 7.83
CA GLN A 27 2.38 -13.18 6.97
C GLN A 27 1.30 -13.81 6.10
N GLN A 28 0.04 -13.47 6.40
CA GLN A 28 -1.06 -13.75 5.49
C GLN A 28 -0.71 -13.02 4.19
N ALA A 29 -0.28 -13.78 3.19
CA ALA A 29 -0.39 -13.34 1.82
C ALA A 29 -1.88 -13.12 1.59
N ASP A 30 -2.29 -11.87 1.38
CA ASP A 30 -3.63 -11.55 0.92
C ASP A 30 -3.87 -12.39 -0.34
N GLU A 31 -4.78 -13.36 -0.25
CA GLU A 31 -5.28 -14.06 -1.43
C GLU A 31 -5.84 -12.98 -2.35
N VAL A 32 -5.26 -12.84 -3.53
CA VAL A 32 -5.82 -12.01 -4.59
C VAL A 32 -7.13 -12.67 -5.00
N VAL A 33 -8.21 -12.19 -4.42
CA VAL A 33 -9.56 -12.58 -4.84
C VAL A 33 -9.76 -11.96 -6.23
N ASP A 34 -9.83 -12.80 -7.26
CA ASP A 34 -10.22 -12.36 -8.60
C ASP A 34 -11.73 -12.08 -8.58
N ASP A 35 -12.08 -10.88 -8.16
CA ASP A 35 -13.45 -10.37 -8.13
C ASP A 35 -13.79 -9.52 -9.38
N GLY A 36 -12.89 -9.50 -10.37
CA GLY A 36 -13.02 -8.75 -11.61
C GLY A 36 -12.73 -7.26 -11.48
N ILE A 37 -12.37 -6.76 -10.30
CA ILE A 37 -12.02 -5.35 -10.10
C ILE A 37 -10.55 -5.13 -10.50
N ARG A 38 -10.32 -4.22 -11.44
CA ARG A 38 -8.97 -3.84 -11.86
C ARG A 38 -8.20 -3.25 -10.68
N THR A 39 -7.06 -3.86 -10.35
CA THR A 39 -6.22 -3.43 -9.23
C THR A 39 -4.92 -2.83 -9.75
N ILE A 40 -4.59 -1.62 -9.29
CA ILE A 40 -3.34 -0.95 -9.59
C ILE A 40 -2.40 -1.08 -8.40
N GLU A 41 -1.30 -1.82 -8.60
CA GLU A 41 -0.25 -2.03 -7.60
C GLU A 41 0.76 -0.87 -7.65
N ILE A 42 0.67 0.04 -6.70
CA ILE A 42 1.52 1.24 -6.62
C ILE A 42 2.52 1.09 -5.48
N ILE A 43 3.73 1.56 -5.70
CA ILE A 43 4.79 1.60 -4.69
C ILE A 43 5.19 3.04 -4.44
N GLY A 44 5.22 3.45 -3.17
CA GLY A 44 5.85 4.70 -2.72
C GLY A 44 7.30 4.43 -2.32
N THR A 45 8.25 5.28 -2.79
CA THR A 45 9.69 5.05 -2.63
C THR A 45 10.40 6.21 -1.94
N ASP A 46 11.63 5.97 -1.43
CA ASP A 46 12.50 6.96 -0.81
C ASP A 46 12.80 8.17 -1.72
N ASP A 47 12.68 8.02 -3.03
CA ASP A 47 12.85 9.12 -4.00
C ASP A 47 11.63 10.04 -4.08
N MET A 48 10.63 9.85 -3.20
CA MET A 48 9.34 10.57 -3.20
C MET A 48 8.65 10.44 -4.57
N LYS A 49 8.49 9.20 -5.03
CA LYS A 49 7.82 8.87 -6.30
C LYS A 49 6.80 7.76 -6.10
N PHE A 50 5.72 7.86 -6.87
CA PHE A 50 4.85 6.74 -7.16
C PHE A 50 5.45 5.96 -8.33
N VAL A 51 5.62 4.67 -8.14
CA VAL A 51 6.19 3.78 -9.15
C VAL A 51 5.37 2.50 -9.26
N VAL A 52 5.53 1.80 -10.38
CA VAL A 52 4.95 0.47 -10.63
C VAL A 52 6.04 -0.49 -11.07
N ARG A 53 5.76 -1.80 -11.03
CA ARG A 53 6.75 -2.82 -11.41
C ARG A 53 7.06 -2.83 -12.90
N GLY A 54 6.13 -2.40 -13.74
CA GLY A 54 6.26 -2.34 -15.20
C GLY A 54 5.12 -1.58 -15.83
N ALA A 55 5.18 -1.41 -17.14
CA ALA A 55 4.09 -0.84 -17.90
C ALA A 55 2.94 -1.86 -18.03
N GLU A 56 1.73 -1.40 -17.76
CA GLU A 56 0.49 -2.18 -17.84
C GLU A 56 -0.56 -1.37 -18.63
N GLU A 57 -1.59 -2.04 -19.15
CA GLU A 57 -2.71 -1.37 -19.81
C GLU A 57 -3.44 -0.43 -18.84
N GLY A 58 -3.78 0.76 -19.33
CA GLY A 58 -4.41 1.80 -18.51
C GLY A 58 -3.46 2.54 -17.57
N LEU A 59 -2.13 2.34 -17.71
CA LEU A 59 -1.12 3.12 -17.00
C LEU A 59 -0.26 3.91 -17.97
N ARG A 60 -0.07 5.20 -17.67
CA ARG A 60 0.99 6.00 -18.31
C ARG A 60 2.20 5.98 -17.40
N THR A 61 3.30 5.46 -17.92
CA THR A 61 4.55 5.35 -17.20
C THR A 61 5.62 6.26 -17.80
N GLY A 62 6.43 6.84 -16.90
CA GLY A 62 7.57 7.67 -17.25
C GLY A 62 8.88 6.89 -17.36
N GLY A 63 9.97 7.54 -16.95
CA GLY A 63 11.30 6.96 -16.97
C GLY A 63 11.52 5.87 -15.92
N GLN A 64 12.68 5.22 -16.01
CA GLN A 64 13.13 4.24 -15.00
C GLN A 64 13.42 4.91 -13.65
N ALA A 65 13.00 4.25 -12.57
CA ALA A 65 13.29 4.59 -11.19
C ALA A 65 13.84 3.35 -10.46
N GLY A 66 15.14 3.09 -10.62
CA GLY A 66 15.78 1.87 -10.16
C GLY A 66 15.23 0.63 -10.89
N GLN A 67 14.65 -0.31 -10.14
CA GLN A 67 14.02 -1.51 -10.70
C GLN A 67 12.54 -1.30 -11.08
N TYR A 68 12.01 -0.11 -10.89
CA TYR A 68 10.62 0.27 -11.15
C TYR A 68 10.55 1.27 -12.31
N VAL A 69 9.33 1.59 -12.73
CA VAL A 69 9.03 2.69 -13.65
C VAL A 69 8.13 3.72 -12.96
N LEU A 70 8.33 4.99 -13.29
CA LEU A 70 7.50 6.07 -12.74
C LEU A 70 6.06 5.89 -13.18
N LEU A 71 5.12 6.09 -12.27
CA LEU A 71 3.70 6.15 -12.57
C LEU A 71 3.29 7.62 -12.76
N ASP A 72 3.07 8.02 -14.01
CA ASP A 72 2.66 9.38 -14.36
C ASP A 72 1.15 9.55 -14.31
N ALA A 73 0.40 8.55 -14.82
CA ALA A 73 -1.06 8.58 -14.75
C ALA A 73 -1.68 7.18 -14.76
N ILE A 74 -2.90 7.11 -14.25
CA ILE A 74 -3.85 6.00 -14.33
C ILE A 74 -4.97 6.44 -15.25
N GLU A 75 -5.27 5.66 -16.30
CA GLU A 75 -6.42 5.88 -17.18
C GLU A 75 -7.58 5.03 -16.70
N ALA A 76 -8.77 5.59 -16.66
CA ALA A 76 -9.98 4.91 -16.20
C ALA A 76 -11.21 5.39 -16.96
N GLU A 77 -12.26 4.55 -17.01
CA GLU A 77 -13.55 4.91 -17.56
C GLU A 77 -14.45 5.53 -16.46
N PRO A 78 -15.35 6.46 -16.82
CA PRO A 78 -16.35 6.96 -15.88
C PRO A 78 -17.18 5.83 -15.26
N GLY A 79 -17.34 5.86 -13.93
CA GLY A 79 -18.11 4.85 -13.20
C GLY A 79 -17.41 3.48 -13.04
N GLU A 80 -16.18 3.31 -13.52
CA GLU A 80 -15.40 2.10 -13.30
C GLU A 80 -15.18 1.84 -11.79
N GLU A 81 -15.30 0.59 -11.33
CA GLU A 81 -14.76 0.19 -10.04
C GLU A 81 -13.25 -0.05 -10.17
N LEU A 82 -12.47 0.72 -9.44
CA LEU A 82 -11.02 0.65 -9.45
C LEU A 82 -10.49 0.39 -8.04
N ARG A 83 -9.49 -0.47 -7.94
CA ARG A 83 -8.78 -0.74 -6.69
C ARG A 83 -7.35 -0.23 -6.77
N ILE A 84 -6.96 0.58 -5.79
CA ILE A 84 -5.58 1.00 -5.60
C ILE A 84 -5.02 0.25 -4.41
N ARG A 85 -3.86 -0.37 -4.60
CA ARG A 85 -3.07 -0.98 -3.54
C ARG A 85 -1.73 -0.28 -3.47
N LEU A 86 -1.55 0.55 -2.43
CA LEU A 86 -0.31 1.26 -2.18
C LEU A 86 0.55 0.49 -1.20
N THR A 87 1.82 0.28 -1.55
CA THR A 87 2.84 -0.28 -0.64
C THR A 87 4.00 0.71 -0.51
N THR A 88 4.43 0.98 0.69
CA THR A 88 5.65 1.79 0.93
C THR A 88 6.87 0.89 1.01
N ILE A 89 7.91 1.22 0.23
CA ILE A 89 9.23 0.60 0.30
C ILE A 89 10.25 1.68 0.63
N SER A 90 10.81 1.60 1.84
CA SER A 90 11.70 2.62 2.37
C SER A 90 12.81 2.00 3.24
N ASN A 91 13.95 2.65 3.29
CA ASN A 91 15.03 2.36 4.24
C ASN A 91 15.01 3.33 5.44
N LEU A 92 14.06 4.25 5.48
CA LEU A 92 13.95 5.30 6.49
C LEU A 92 12.83 4.99 7.49
N PRO A 93 12.89 5.53 8.71
CA PRO A 93 11.81 5.35 9.67
C PRO A 93 10.52 6.08 9.24
N PRO A 94 9.33 5.61 9.65
CA PRO A 94 8.05 6.21 9.22
C PRO A 94 7.89 7.69 9.54
N THR A 95 8.60 8.19 10.55
CA THR A 95 8.60 9.62 10.90
C THR A 95 9.36 10.50 9.91
N ALA A 96 10.18 9.91 9.06
CA ALA A 96 10.98 10.60 8.04
C ALA A 96 10.54 10.25 6.62
N MET A 97 9.89 9.08 6.43
CA MET A 97 9.46 8.60 5.12
C MET A 97 8.23 7.73 5.29
N SER A 98 7.10 8.28 4.94
CA SER A 98 5.81 7.58 4.83
C SER A 98 5.06 8.10 3.62
N HIS A 99 4.17 7.30 3.07
CA HIS A 99 3.41 7.66 1.89
C HIS A 99 1.92 7.37 2.06
N ASN A 100 1.11 8.25 1.52
CA ASN A 100 -0.27 7.98 1.17
C ASN A 100 -0.49 8.33 -0.30
N LEU A 101 -1.66 7.98 -0.82
CA LEU A 101 -2.14 8.43 -2.11
C LEU A 101 -3.52 9.02 -1.89
N ALA A 102 -3.65 10.33 -2.11
CA ALA A 102 -4.92 11.04 -2.04
C ALA A 102 -5.31 11.52 -3.43
N ILE A 103 -6.47 11.08 -3.95
CA ILE A 103 -7.09 11.58 -5.20
C ILE A 103 -8.03 12.70 -4.81
N VAL A 104 -7.94 13.83 -5.50
CA VAL A 104 -8.76 15.00 -5.22
C VAL A 104 -9.67 15.38 -6.39
N ASP A 105 -10.75 16.07 -6.08
CA ASP A 105 -11.71 16.59 -7.06
C ASP A 105 -11.07 17.53 -8.09
N LEU A 106 -11.67 17.58 -9.27
CA LEU A 106 -11.29 18.52 -10.34
C LEU A 106 -11.28 19.97 -9.83
N GLY A 107 -10.22 20.68 -10.21
CA GLY A 107 -10.06 22.10 -9.87
C GLY A 107 -9.64 22.35 -8.42
N THR A 108 -9.27 21.32 -7.66
CA THR A 108 -8.63 21.49 -6.35
C THR A 108 -7.27 22.16 -6.52
N ASP A 109 -6.98 23.18 -5.72
CA ASP A 109 -5.62 23.74 -5.62
C ASP A 109 -4.75 22.77 -4.83
N VAL A 110 -4.12 21.83 -5.55
CA VAL A 110 -3.30 20.75 -4.92
C VAL A 110 -2.08 21.30 -4.19
N ASP A 111 -1.56 22.46 -4.60
CA ASP A 111 -0.43 23.10 -3.94
C ASP A 111 -0.87 23.70 -2.59
N ALA A 112 -2.06 24.32 -2.53
CA ALA A 112 -2.65 24.78 -1.28
C ALA A 112 -3.01 23.58 -0.37
N PHE A 113 -3.59 22.50 -0.94
CA PHE A 113 -3.91 21.28 -0.20
C PHE A 113 -2.65 20.66 0.42
N ALA A 114 -1.59 20.45 -0.36
CA ALA A 114 -0.34 19.87 0.12
C ALA A 114 0.30 20.72 1.23
N ARG A 115 0.28 22.06 1.09
CA ARG A 115 0.80 22.96 2.14
C ARG A 115 -0.03 22.91 3.42
N ALA A 116 -1.35 22.92 3.32
CA ALA A 116 -2.23 22.83 4.49
C ALA A 116 -2.06 21.49 5.21
N SER A 117 -1.84 20.43 4.47
CA SER A 117 -1.69 19.05 4.97
C SER A 117 -0.43 18.87 5.84
N ILE A 118 0.60 19.69 5.69
CA ILE A 118 1.85 19.58 6.47
C ILE A 118 1.59 19.58 7.99
N THR A 119 0.60 20.33 8.45
CA THR A 119 0.27 20.46 9.88
C THR A 119 -0.83 19.51 10.35
N ALA A 120 -1.42 18.74 9.45
CA ALA A 120 -2.56 17.86 9.74
C ALA A 120 -2.13 16.41 10.10
N ARG A 121 -1.04 16.26 10.86
CA ARG A 121 -0.48 14.96 11.22
C ARG A 121 -1.49 14.02 11.87
N ASP A 122 -2.30 14.56 12.80
CA ASP A 122 -3.27 13.78 13.57
C ASP A 122 -4.47 13.31 12.72
N ASN A 123 -4.57 13.82 11.49
CA ASN A 123 -5.53 13.43 10.45
C ASN A 123 -4.80 12.82 9.24
N GLU A 124 -3.77 12.03 9.46
CA GLU A 124 -2.97 11.36 8.43
C GLU A 124 -2.49 12.30 7.30
N TYR A 125 -2.19 13.55 7.68
CA TYR A 125 -1.80 14.62 6.75
C TYR A 125 -2.87 14.93 5.69
N ILE A 126 -4.14 14.75 5.99
CA ILE A 126 -5.25 15.29 5.20
C ILE A 126 -5.73 16.57 5.88
N ALA A 127 -5.57 17.70 5.22
CA ALA A 127 -5.99 18.98 5.76
C ALA A 127 -7.51 19.05 5.92
N PRO A 128 -8.06 19.34 7.12
CA PRO A 128 -9.50 19.35 7.37
C PRO A 128 -10.29 20.28 6.41
N ASP A 129 -9.70 21.40 6.01
CA ASP A 129 -10.32 22.36 5.10
C ASP A 129 -10.44 21.84 3.65
N PHE A 130 -9.86 20.68 3.36
CA PHE A 130 -9.87 20.03 2.04
C PHE A 130 -10.52 18.65 2.05
N GLU A 131 -11.01 18.15 3.18
CA GLU A 131 -11.60 16.80 3.28
C GLU A 131 -12.75 16.60 2.29
N ASP A 132 -13.56 17.61 2.05
CA ASP A 132 -14.67 17.61 1.08
C ASP A 132 -14.20 17.60 -0.38
N ARG A 133 -12.90 17.79 -0.61
CA ARG A 133 -12.26 17.76 -1.94
C ARG A 133 -11.50 16.45 -2.18
N VAL A 134 -11.37 15.60 -1.18
CA VAL A 134 -10.68 14.30 -1.30
C VAL A 134 -11.69 13.23 -1.69
N ILE A 135 -11.51 12.64 -2.88
CA ILE A 135 -12.35 11.54 -3.38
C ILE A 135 -12.03 10.27 -2.60
N ILE A 136 -10.75 9.92 -2.51
CA ILE A 136 -10.23 8.80 -1.70
C ILE A 136 -8.84 9.13 -1.16
N THR A 137 -8.48 8.49 -0.07
CA THR A 137 -7.10 8.47 0.41
C THR A 137 -6.77 7.12 1.05
N THR A 138 -5.56 6.63 0.80
CA THR A 138 -5.01 5.54 1.60
C THR A 138 -4.57 6.06 2.97
N ARG A 139 -4.37 5.15 3.93
CA ARG A 139 -3.69 5.50 5.18
C ARG A 139 -2.26 5.97 4.90
N MET A 140 -1.67 6.65 5.88
CA MET A 140 -0.24 6.99 5.85
C MET A 140 0.59 5.73 6.18
N LEU A 141 1.42 5.28 5.24
CA LEU A 141 2.12 3.99 5.28
C LEU A 141 3.62 4.17 5.47
N GLY A 142 4.17 3.54 6.49
CA GLY A 142 5.60 3.37 6.68
C GLY A 142 6.17 2.19 5.88
N ASN A 143 7.48 1.94 6.01
CA ASN A 143 8.14 0.86 5.28
C ASN A 143 7.49 -0.51 5.50
N GLY A 144 7.23 -1.21 4.41
CA GLY A 144 6.62 -2.55 4.39
C GLY A 144 5.11 -2.57 4.60
N GLU A 145 4.50 -1.42 4.91
CA GLU A 145 3.06 -1.33 5.07
C GLU A 145 2.35 -1.22 3.72
N THR A 146 1.15 -1.78 3.66
CA THR A 146 0.27 -1.75 2.49
C THR A 146 -1.13 -1.34 2.92
N ASP A 147 -1.80 -0.57 2.08
CA ASP A 147 -3.22 -0.29 2.18
C ASP A 147 -3.91 -0.49 0.84
N THR A 148 -5.16 -0.91 0.89
CA THR A 148 -5.96 -1.20 -0.30
C THR A 148 -7.30 -0.49 -0.20
N ILE A 149 -7.63 0.29 -1.21
CA ILE A 149 -8.90 1.00 -1.29
C ILE A 149 -9.57 0.75 -2.63
N THR A 150 -10.86 0.44 -2.60
CA THR A 150 -11.68 0.29 -3.80
C THR A 150 -12.65 1.45 -3.85
N PHE A 151 -12.82 2.06 -5.02
CA PHE A 151 -13.71 3.19 -5.21
C PHE A 151 -14.31 3.19 -6.61
N THR A 152 -15.40 3.93 -6.76
CA THR A 152 -15.98 4.20 -8.08
C THR A 152 -15.33 5.45 -8.65
N VAL A 153 -14.78 5.33 -9.84
CA VAL A 153 -14.21 6.46 -10.62
C VAL A 153 -15.30 7.49 -10.89
N PRO A 154 -15.03 8.79 -10.72
CA PRO A 154 -16.03 9.84 -10.99
C PRO A 154 -16.61 9.75 -12.40
N ASP A 155 -17.92 10.07 -12.54
CA ASP A 155 -18.58 10.10 -13.84
C ASP A 155 -18.12 11.27 -14.73
N GLN A 156 -17.60 12.34 -14.13
CA GLN A 156 -17.10 13.49 -14.85
C GLN A 156 -15.73 13.20 -15.44
N THR A 157 -15.59 13.30 -16.75
CA THR A 157 -14.31 13.18 -17.44
C THR A 157 -13.37 14.33 -17.09
N GLY A 158 -12.08 14.03 -16.98
CA GLY A 158 -11.06 15.02 -16.65
C GLY A 158 -9.79 14.41 -16.03
N ASP A 159 -8.85 15.28 -15.73
CA ASP A 159 -7.55 14.92 -15.15
C ASP A 159 -7.55 15.25 -13.66
N TYR A 160 -7.88 14.26 -12.84
CA TYR A 160 -7.85 14.35 -11.39
C TYR A 160 -6.43 14.21 -10.87
N ASP A 161 -6.02 15.07 -9.95
CA ASP A 161 -4.72 14.92 -9.32
C ASP A 161 -4.75 13.83 -8.24
N TYR A 162 -3.68 13.02 -8.16
CA TYR A 162 -3.35 12.29 -6.94
C TYR A 162 -1.98 12.70 -6.43
N ILE A 163 -1.86 12.84 -5.11
CA ILE A 163 -0.65 13.29 -4.46
C ILE A 163 -0.33 12.46 -3.20
N CYS A 164 0.94 12.48 -2.78
CA CYS A 164 1.31 12.16 -1.42
C CYS A 164 1.30 13.43 -0.56
N THR A 165 0.58 13.40 0.56
CA THR A 165 0.44 14.57 1.44
C THR A 165 1.48 14.61 2.56
N PHE A 166 2.35 13.60 2.69
CA PHE A 166 3.44 13.63 3.66
C PHE A 166 4.33 14.86 3.42
N PRO A 167 4.79 15.56 4.48
CA PRO A 167 5.50 16.82 4.34
C PRO A 167 6.68 16.77 3.37
N GLY A 168 6.64 17.63 2.35
CA GLY A 168 7.70 17.76 1.33
C GLY A 168 7.54 16.86 0.11
N HIS A 169 6.73 15.79 0.16
CA HIS A 169 6.65 14.80 -0.92
C HIS A 169 6.01 15.35 -2.19
N PHE A 170 4.92 16.11 -2.07
CA PHE A 170 4.33 16.81 -3.22
C PHE A 170 5.34 17.76 -3.87
N ALA A 171 6.04 18.57 -3.09
CA ALA A 171 7.07 19.48 -3.59
C ALA A 171 8.26 18.72 -4.23
N GLY A 172 8.54 17.49 -3.77
CA GLY A 172 9.48 16.55 -4.37
C GLY A 172 8.98 15.90 -5.66
N GLY A 173 7.74 16.20 -6.08
CA GLY A 173 7.13 15.68 -7.29
C GLY A 173 6.47 14.31 -7.11
N MET A 174 5.98 13.97 -5.89
CA MET A 174 5.17 12.78 -5.65
C MET A 174 3.71 13.08 -5.97
N VAL A 175 3.41 13.10 -7.25
CA VAL A 175 2.12 13.48 -7.83
C VAL A 175 1.92 12.75 -9.16
N GLY A 176 0.68 12.49 -9.53
CA GLY A 176 0.26 11.97 -10.84
C GLY A 176 -1.19 12.30 -11.14
N LYS A 177 -1.75 11.68 -12.18
CA LYS A 177 -3.11 11.93 -12.65
C LYS A 177 -3.94 10.65 -12.70
N LEU A 178 -5.20 10.75 -12.26
CA LEU A 178 -6.25 9.84 -12.68
C LEU A 178 -6.95 10.50 -13.87
N ILE A 179 -6.80 9.94 -15.07
CA ILE A 179 -7.38 10.44 -16.31
C ILE A 179 -8.67 9.69 -16.55
N VAL A 180 -9.79 10.37 -16.38
CA VAL A 180 -11.13 9.82 -16.62
C VAL A 180 -11.58 10.20 -18.02
N GLN A 181 -11.76 9.21 -18.93
CA GLN A 181 -12.04 9.45 -20.35
C GLN A 181 -12.94 8.40 -21.00
#